data_10c4f1e7242770525140fa34c3c0a3b1
#
_entry.id   10c4f1e7242770525140fa34c3c0a3b1
#
_cell.length_a   1.000
_cell.length_b   1.000
_cell.length_c   1.000
_cell.angle_alpha   90.00
_cell.angle_beta   90.00
_cell.angle_gamma   90.00
#
_symmetry.space_group_name_H-M   'P 1'
#
loop_
_entity.id
_entity.type
_entity.pdbx_description
1 polymer ?
#
loop_
_entity_poly.entity_id
_entity_poly.type
_entity_poly.pdbx_seq_one_letter_code
_entity_poly.pdbx_strand_id
1 'polypeptide(L)'
;VIAVLDGIYLHAGPIDLSKLSPEESQRMITSSKQKKFEDAEREILRVIQKKDDLQASAKKATYVQQLTAKIIDNLEVTLTNLHIRYEDSTSIPGTIFSCGMTIESLSLATTDENWSSSFVNRDISKRKETSINKLGTMENLGVYWNTSNEPLIKLSFREWEAQMQARIYLSSGGPNTAPRIPDKAGREASLTLPNVAESLTYLLAPPNQFSMKVTHREVCTDSQPKVDVKMRSTTIPFEIHADQYQQLNLVSREFRDIDRRKLLITHRPKSRPTVSPREWWHYAFHL
;
A
#
# COMPACT_ATOMS: atom_id res chain seq x y z
N VAL A 1 -23.73 4.08 0.22
CA VAL A 1 -22.95 3.75 -1.00
C VAL A 1 -22.08 2.55 -0.68
N ILE A 2 -22.21 1.50 -1.50
CA ILE A 2 -21.42 0.27 -1.36
C ILE A 2 -20.42 0.21 -2.51
N ALA A 3 -19.14 0.04 -2.19
CA ALA A 3 -18.09 -0.15 -3.16
C ALA A 3 -17.48 -1.54 -2.94
N VAL A 4 -17.49 -2.38 -3.98
CA VAL A 4 -16.88 -3.71 -3.96
C VAL A 4 -15.77 -3.72 -4.99
N LEU A 5 -14.56 -4.07 -4.55
CA LEU A 5 -13.36 -4.18 -5.37
C LEU A 5 -12.83 -5.60 -5.21
N ASP A 6 -12.61 -6.29 -6.32
CA ASP A 6 -12.10 -7.66 -6.33
C ASP A 6 -10.88 -7.79 -7.25
N GLY A 7 -9.90 -8.60 -6.84
CA GLY A 7 -8.74 -8.92 -7.66
C GLY A 7 -7.81 -7.72 -7.90
N ILE A 8 -7.31 -7.09 -6.83
CA ILE A 8 -6.31 -6.02 -6.96
C ILE A 8 -4.91 -6.61 -6.87
N TYR A 9 -4.20 -6.61 -7.98
CA TYR A 9 -2.82 -7.12 -8.06
C TYR A 9 -1.86 -5.99 -8.41
N LEU A 10 -0.85 -5.79 -7.57
CA LEU A 10 0.21 -4.83 -7.78
C LEU A 10 1.55 -5.54 -7.80
N HIS A 11 2.29 -5.39 -8.90
CA HIS A 11 3.62 -5.93 -9.04
C HIS A 11 4.62 -4.80 -9.31
N ALA A 12 5.69 -4.74 -8.54
CA ALA A 12 6.73 -3.74 -8.63
C ALA A 12 8.12 -4.40 -8.62
N GLY A 13 9.08 -3.73 -9.20
CA GLY A 13 10.48 -4.14 -9.19
C GLY A 13 11.39 -3.00 -9.62
N PRO A 14 12.71 -3.12 -9.44
CA PRO A 14 13.66 -2.11 -9.87
C PRO A 14 13.69 -2.02 -11.40
N ILE A 15 13.87 -0.82 -11.88
CA ILE A 15 14.08 -0.58 -13.30
C ILE A 15 15.57 -0.75 -13.62
N ASP A 16 15.88 -1.62 -14.56
CA ASP A 16 17.24 -1.77 -15.06
C ASP A 16 17.59 -0.58 -15.97
N LEU A 17 18.23 0.41 -15.38
CA LEU A 17 18.63 1.64 -16.09
C LEU A 17 19.61 1.37 -17.23
N SER A 18 20.31 0.24 -17.24
CA SER A 18 21.25 -0.11 -18.32
C SER A 18 20.56 -0.47 -19.63
N LYS A 19 19.29 -0.85 -19.56
CA LYS A 19 18.46 -1.21 -20.72
C LYS A 19 17.61 -0.06 -21.27
N LEU A 20 17.58 1.05 -20.55
CA LEU A 20 16.83 2.24 -20.96
C LEU A 20 17.63 3.05 -21.99
N SER A 21 16.97 3.48 -23.05
CA SER A 21 17.57 4.45 -23.97
C SER A 21 17.80 5.79 -23.24
N PRO A 22 18.78 6.59 -23.68
CA PRO A 22 19.01 7.93 -23.10
C PRO A 22 17.76 8.82 -23.12
N GLU A 23 16.93 8.68 -24.17
CA GLU A 23 15.69 9.45 -24.32
C GLU A 23 14.62 9.01 -23.31
N GLU A 24 14.47 7.72 -23.08
CA GLU A 24 13.54 7.17 -22.07
C GLU A 24 13.97 7.58 -20.66
N SER A 25 15.26 7.49 -20.36
CA SER A 25 15.81 7.97 -19.08
C SER A 25 15.52 9.45 -18.86
N GLN A 26 15.70 10.29 -19.89
CA GLN A 26 15.40 11.72 -19.82
C GLN A 26 13.91 11.99 -19.62
N ARG A 27 13.03 11.27 -20.31
CA ARG A 27 11.57 11.36 -20.14
C ARG A 27 11.15 10.99 -18.70
N MET A 28 11.70 9.91 -18.14
CA MET A 28 11.43 9.50 -16.76
C MET A 28 11.87 10.55 -15.73
N ILE A 29 13.07 11.12 -15.91
CA ILE A 29 13.57 12.18 -15.04
C ILE A 29 12.67 13.41 -15.13
N THR A 30 12.27 13.80 -16.33
CA THR A 30 11.40 14.95 -16.54
C THR A 30 10.01 14.73 -15.93
N SER A 31 9.38 13.58 -16.18
CA SER A 31 8.08 13.25 -15.62
C SER A 31 8.10 13.17 -14.08
N SER A 32 9.18 12.61 -13.51
CA SER A 32 9.36 12.57 -12.05
C SER A 32 9.52 13.95 -11.43
N LYS A 33 10.24 14.86 -12.10
CA LYS A 33 10.36 16.25 -11.67
C LYS A 33 9.02 16.97 -11.77
N GLN A 34 8.31 16.81 -12.88
CA GLN A 34 6.99 17.40 -13.08
C GLN A 34 6.00 16.98 -12.00
N LYS A 35 5.95 15.67 -11.71
CA LYS A 35 5.10 15.14 -10.65
C LYS A 35 5.41 15.76 -9.28
N LYS A 36 6.69 15.93 -8.94
CA LYS A 36 7.09 16.60 -7.70
C LYS A 36 6.64 18.05 -7.63
N PHE A 37 6.68 18.78 -8.75
CA PHE A 37 6.17 20.14 -8.82
C PHE A 37 4.65 20.17 -8.63
N GLU A 38 3.92 19.30 -9.32
CA GLU A 38 2.46 19.21 -9.18
C GLU A 38 2.04 18.83 -7.77
N ASP A 39 2.77 17.91 -7.13
CA ASP A 39 2.49 17.52 -5.73
C ASP A 39 2.77 18.68 -4.75
N ALA A 40 3.84 19.43 -4.95
CA ALA A 40 4.16 20.62 -4.16
C ALA A 40 3.13 21.74 -4.37
N GLU A 41 2.72 21.99 -5.61
CA GLU A 41 1.67 22.97 -5.93
C GLU A 41 0.33 22.58 -5.28
N ARG A 42 -0.05 21.29 -5.38
CA ARG A 42 -1.26 20.76 -4.76
C ARG A 42 -1.24 20.92 -3.23
N GLU A 43 -0.09 20.73 -2.59
CA GLU A 43 0.05 20.93 -1.15
C GLU A 43 -0.07 22.42 -0.76
N ILE A 44 0.53 23.32 -1.54
CA ILE A 44 0.37 24.78 -1.35
C ILE A 44 -1.10 25.19 -1.49
N LEU A 45 -1.79 24.69 -2.51
CA LEU A 45 -3.22 24.96 -2.73
C LEU A 45 -4.08 24.45 -1.57
N ARG A 46 -3.77 23.27 -1.01
CA ARG A 46 -4.43 22.75 0.18
C ARG A 46 -4.25 23.64 1.41
N VAL A 47 -3.05 24.19 1.59
CA VAL A 47 -2.76 25.10 2.71
C VAL A 47 -3.52 26.43 2.55
N ILE A 48 -3.60 26.95 1.32
CA ILE A 48 -4.36 28.18 1.02
C ILE A 48 -5.84 27.95 1.24
N GLN A 49 -6.41 26.86 0.70
CA GLN A 49 -7.83 26.50 0.89
C GLN A 49 -8.19 26.32 2.36
N LYS A 50 -7.31 25.69 3.18
CA LYS A 50 -7.54 25.58 4.62
C LYS A 50 -7.60 26.94 5.32
N LYS A 51 -6.83 27.95 4.86
CA LYS A 51 -6.91 29.31 5.40
C LYS A 51 -8.21 30.01 5.01
N ASP A 52 -8.67 29.81 3.78
CA ASP A 52 -9.92 30.39 3.31
C ASP A 52 -11.14 29.74 3.96
N ASP A 53 -11.11 28.41 4.18
CA ASP A 53 -12.15 27.67 4.91
C ASP A 53 -12.25 28.09 6.39
N LEU A 54 -11.14 28.46 7.04
CA LEU A 54 -11.16 29.00 8.40
C LEU A 54 -11.83 30.38 8.47
N GLN A 55 -11.80 31.17 7.40
CA GLN A 55 -12.51 32.45 7.30
C GLN A 55 -13.95 32.28 6.79
N ALA A 56 -14.24 31.22 6.04
CA ALA A 56 -15.55 30.94 5.46
C ALA A 56 -16.48 30.09 6.33
N SER A 57 -16.01 29.60 7.47
CA SER A 57 -16.78 28.68 8.35
C SER A 57 -18.02 29.26 9.03
N ALA A 58 -18.43 30.48 8.65
CA ALA A 58 -19.73 31.07 9.01
C ALA A 58 -20.82 30.89 7.94
N LYS A 59 -20.52 30.31 6.76
CA LYS A 59 -21.50 30.11 5.68
C LYS A 59 -22.12 28.71 5.77
N LYS A 60 -23.46 28.65 5.68
CA LYS A 60 -24.23 27.40 5.61
C LYS A 60 -23.59 26.42 4.62
N ALA A 61 -23.29 25.23 5.10
CA ALA A 61 -22.78 24.14 4.25
C ALA A 61 -23.67 24.01 3.00
N THR A 62 -23.05 24.03 1.81
CA THR A 62 -23.78 23.88 0.55
C THR A 62 -24.38 22.48 0.47
N TYR A 63 -25.47 22.33 -0.31
CA TYR A 63 -26.13 21.02 -0.55
C TYR A 63 -25.10 19.94 -0.96
N VAL A 64 -24.11 20.31 -1.78
CA VAL A 64 -23.03 19.41 -2.20
C VAL A 64 -22.18 18.92 -1.02
N GLN A 65 -21.84 19.80 -0.09
CA GLN A 65 -21.08 19.42 1.12
C GLN A 65 -21.90 18.49 2.01
N GLN A 66 -23.20 18.72 2.12
CA GLN A 66 -24.11 17.86 2.87
C GLN A 66 -24.24 16.47 2.24
N LEU A 67 -24.38 16.41 0.92
CA LEU A 67 -24.44 15.15 0.19
C LEU A 67 -23.14 14.37 0.28
N THR A 68 -21.99 15.05 0.13
CA THR A 68 -20.67 14.45 0.27
C THR A 68 -20.47 13.88 1.67
N ALA A 69 -20.85 14.61 2.71
CA ALA A 69 -20.78 14.13 4.09
C ALA A 69 -21.64 12.86 4.28
N LYS A 70 -22.88 12.86 3.79
CA LYS A 70 -23.76 11.66 3.86
C LYS A 70 -23.16 10.45 3.13
N ILE A 71 -22.52 10.67 1.99
CA ILE A 71 -21.86 9.59 1.24
C ILE A 71 -20.70 9.02 2.04
N ILE A 72 -19.83 9.90 2.58
CA ILE A 72 -18.64 9.47 3.38
C ILE A 72 -19.07 8.77 4.66
N ASP A 73 -20.09 9.32 5.33
CA ASP A 73 -20.61 8.75 6.58
C ASP A 73 -21.16 7.33 6.38
N ASN A 74 -21.74 7.05 5.22
CA ASN A 74 -22.37 5.76 4.89
C ASN A 74 -21.64 4.98 3.78
N LEU A 75 -20.35 5.24 3.59
CA LEU A 75 -19.55 4.50 2.65
C LEU A 75 -19.18 3.15 3.25
N GLU A 76 -19.59 2.08 2.59
CA GLU A 76 -19.18 0.70 2.83
C GLU A 76 -18.22 0.30 1.71
N VAL A 77 -17.06 -0.21 2.08
CA VAL A 77 -16.04 -0.68 1.14
C VAL A 77 -15.70 -2.12 1.47
N THR A 78 -15.78 -2.97 0.47
CA THR A 78 -15.27 -4.34 0.54
C THR A 78 -14.23 -4.53 -0.55
N LEU A 79 -13.07 -5.00 -0.14
CA LEU A 79 -11.96 -5.33 -1.02
C LEU A 79 -11.61 -6.79 -0.80
N THR A 80 -11.58 -7.56 -1.89
CA THR A 80 -11.22 -8.97 -1.87
C THR A 80 -10.04 -9.24 -2.79
N ASN A 81 -9.24 -10.24 -2.45
CA ASN A 81 -8.13 -10.71 -3.29
C ASN A 81 -7.10 -9.61 -3.61
N LEU A 82 -6.57 -8.96 -2.58
CA LEU A 82 -5.45 -8.03 -2.74
C LEU A 82 -4.11 -8.78 -2.68
N HIS A 83 -3.25 -8.57 -3.67
CA HIS A 83 -1.87 -9.05 -3.65
C HIS A 83 -0.91 -7.97 -4.15
N ILE A 84 -0.02 -7.55 -3.28
CA ILE A 84 1.07 -6.61 -3.58
C ILE A 84 2.37 -7.40 -3.53
N ARG A 85 3.14 -7.36 -4.63
CA ARG A 85 4.41 -8.07 -4.77
C ARG A 85 5.51 -7.14 -5.26
N TYR A 86 6.68 -7.23 -4.64
CA TYR A 86 7.91 -6.62 -5.08
C TYR A 86 8.94 -7.69 -5.37
N GLU A 87 9.61 -7.60 -6.51
CA GLU A 87 10.69 -8.50 -6.92
C GLU A 87 11.96 -7.71 -7.20
N ASP A 88 13.07 -8.22 -6.74
CA ASP A 88 14.37 -7.62 -6.99
C ASP A 88 15.43 -8.69 -7.27
N SER A 89 16.11 -8.51 -8.38
CA SER A 89 17.23 -9.33 -8.81
C SER A 89 18.45 -8.51 -9.23
N THR A 90 18.37 -7.19 -9.09
CA THR A 90 19.34 -6.25 -9.67
C THR A 90 19.97 -5.32 -8.66
N SER A 91 19.25 -4.91 -7.61
CA SER A 91 19.74 -3.91 -6.65
C SER A 91 20.89 -4.40 -5.80
N ILE A 92 20.92 -5.69 -5.48
CA ILE A 92 21.98 -6.31 -4.67
C ILE A 92 22.62 -7.42 -5.48
N PRO A 93 23.88 -7.31 -5.86
CA PRO A 93 24.56 -8.34 -6.65
C PRO A 93 24.52 -9.72 -6.00
N GLY A 94 24.08 -10.73 -6.76
CA GLY A 94 23.99 -12.11 -6.29
C GLY A 94 22.81 -12.42 -5.36
N THR A 95 21.93 -11.46 -5.11
CA THR A 95 20.76 -11.65 -4.26
C THR A 95 19.48 -11.49 -5.09
N ILE A 96 18.66 -12.53 -5.08
CA ILE A 96 17.32 -12.51 -5.70
C ILE A 96 16.32 -12.70 -4.58
N PHE A 97 15.32 -11.83 -4.50
CA PHE A 97 14.26 -11.97 -3.52
C PHE A 97 12.93 -11.45 -4.05
N SER A 98 11.87 -11.91 -3.45
CA SER A 98 10.55 -11.32 -3.62
C SER A 98 9.86 -11.21 -2.28
N CYS A 99 9.17 -10.10 -2.08
CA CYS A 99 8.39 -9.89 -0.87
C CYS A 99 7.04 -9.32 -1.22
N GLY A 100 6.10 -9.47 -0.32
CA GLY A 100 4.77 -8.95 -0.58
C GLY A 100 3.78 -9.17 0.54
N MET A 101 2.56 -8.76 0.22
CA MET A 101 1.42 -8.83 1.12
C MET A 101 0.21 -9.35 0.37
N THR A 102 -0.50 -10.29 0.99
CA THR A 102 -1.79 -10.79 0.53
C THR A 102 -2.87 -10.48 1.55
N ILE A 103 -4.06 -10.12 1.10
CA ILE A 103 -5.25 -9.98 1.92
C ILE A 103 -6.40 -10.66 1.18
N GLU A 104 -7.07 -11.60 1.82
CA GLU A 104 -8.22 -12.26 1.21
C GLU A 104 -9.44 -11.35 1.22
N SER A 105 -9.74 -10.74 2.37
CA SER A 105 -10.88 -9.85 2.53
C SER A 105 -10.56 -8.68 3.46
N LEU A 106 -10.93 -7.49 3.04
CA LEU A 106 -10.91 -6.28 3.85
C LEU A 106 -12.25 -5.59 3.69
N SER A 107 -12.99 -5.40 4.77
CA SER A 107 -14.26 -4.66 4.75
C SER A 107 -14.25 -3.49 5.72
N LEU A 108 -14.93 -2.42 5.34
CA LEU A 108 -15.18 -1.26 6.16
C LEU A 108 -16.64 -0.86 6.01
N ALA A 109 -17.39 -0.92 7.11
CA ALA A 109 -18.81 -0.58 7.13
C ALA A 109 -19.13 0.44 8.22
N THR A 110 -20.15 1.26 8.00
CA THR A 110 -20.69 2.15 9.02
C THR A 110 -21.69 1.38 9.88
N THR A 111 -21.61 1.58 11.19
CA THR A 111 -22.39 0.83 12.16
C THR A 111 -23.11 1.76 13.14
N ASP A 112 -24.13 1.23 13.77
CA ASP A 112 -24.82 1.84 14.91
C ASP A 112 -23.98 1.73 16.22
N GLU A 113 -24.53 2.12 17.34
CA GLU A 113 -23.91 2.00 18.66
C GLU A 113 -23.68 0.55 19.08
N ASN A 114 -24.46 -0.38 18.54
CA ASN A 114 -24.37 -1.82 18.80
C ASN A 114 -23.38 -2.53 17.87
N TRP A 115 -22.72 -1.78 16.98
CA TRP A 115 -21.80 -2.30 15.94
C TRP A 115 -22.48 -3.17 14.87
N SER A 116 -23.79 -2.98 14.67
CA SER A 116 -24.53 -3.56 13.56
C SER A 116 -24.51 -2.61 12.37
N SER A 117 -24.36 -3.14 11.16
CA SER A 117 -24.38 -2.33 9.93
C SER A 117 -25.67 -1.53 9.87
N SER A 118 -25.56 -0.21 9.77
CA SER A 118 -26.71 0.68 9.74
C SER A 118 -26.46 1.95 8.93
N PHE A 119 -27.53 2.48 8.35
CA PHE A 119 -27.48 3.76 7.66
C PHE A 119 -27.59 4.90 8.66
N VAL A 120 -26.57 5.74 8.72
CA VAL A 120 -26.55 6.92 9.59
C VAL A 120 -27.10 8.13 8.83
N ASN A 121 -28.27 8.60 9.24
CA ASN A 121 -28.86 9.85 8.74
C ASN A 121 -28.60 10.97 9.74
N ARG A 122 -27.47 11.65 9.59
CA ARG A 122 -27.16 12.78 10.48
C ARG A 122 -27.95 14.02 10.10
N ASP A 123 -28.61 14.61 11.06
CA ASP A 123 -29.10 15.97 10.96
C ASP A 123 -27.90 16.93 11.20
N ILE A 124 -27.57 17.70 10.16
CA ILE A 124 -26.42 18.62 10.17
C ILE A 124 -26.60 19.72 11.24
N SER A 125 -27.82 20.01 11.62
CA SER A 125 -28.12 20.95 12.70
C SER A 125 -27.70 20.45 14.09
N LYS A 126 -27.58 19.11 14.27
CA LYS A 126 -27.22 18.43 15.51
C LYS A 126 -25.83 17.80 15.50
N ARG A 127 -24.96 18.23 14.58
CA ARG A 127 -23.60 17.67 14.40
C ARG A 127 -22.77 17.55 15.66
N LYS A 128 -22.99 18.40 16.64
CA LYS A 128 -22.18 18.44 17.88
C LYS A 128 -22.35 17.23 18.80
N GLU A 129 -23.41 16.43 18.64
CA GLU A 129 -23.74 15.33 19.54
C GLU A 129 -23.58 13.93 18.91
N THR A 130 -23.33 13.85 17.60
CA THR A 130 -23.32 12.57 16.88
C THR A 130 -21.91 12.01 16.71
N SER A 131 -21.72 10.77 17.16
CA SER A 131 -20.55 9.95 16.82
C SER A 131 -20.82 9.12 15.57
N ILE A 132 -19.77 8.87 14.78
CA ILE A 132 -19.78 7.85 13.71
C ILE A 132 -18.98 6.66 14.18
N ASN A 133 -19.61 5.50 14.08
CA ASN A 133 -18.96 4.24 14.34
C ASN A 133 -18.69 3.53 13.00
N LYS A 134 -17.45 3.08 12.81
CA LYS A 134 -17.04 2.27 11.66
C LYS A 134 -16.41 0.98 12.14
N LEU A 135 -16.86 -0.11 11.55
CA LEU A 135 -16.30 -1.44 11.79
C LEU A 135 -15.46 -1.82 10.57
N GLY A 136 -14.17 -2.06 10.80
CA GLY A 136 -13.27 -2.64 9.82
C GLY A 136 -13.00 -4.10 10.17
N THR A 137 -13.05 -4.99 9.18
CA THR A 137 -12.61 -6.37 9.32
C THR A 137 -11.61 -6.71 8.23
N MET A 138 -10.57 -7.46 8.58
CA MET A 138 -9.56 -7.94 7.65
C MET A 138 -9.30 -9.40 7.94
N GLU A 139 -9.33 -10.22 6.90
CA GLU A 139 -9.16 -11.65 6.97
C GLU A 139 -8.00 -12.12 6.11
N ASN A 140 -7.25 -13.06 6.65
CA ASN A 140 -6.15 -13.74 5.98
C ASN A 140 -5.10 -12.78 5.40
N LEU A 141 -4.59 -11.90 6.28
CA LEU A 141 -3.41 -11.10 5.98
C LEU A 141 -2.19 -12.02 5.95
N GLY A 142 -1.51 -12.09 4.82
CA GLY A 142 -0.22 -12.73 4.66
C GLY A 142 0.86 -11.70 4.37
N VAL A 143 2.01 -11.80 5.03
CA VAL A 143 3.22 -11.06 4.67
C VAL A 143 4.32 -12.07 4.45
N TYR A 144 4.95 -12.04 3.30
CA TYR A 144 5.94 -13.03 2.91
C TYR A 144 7.25 -12.40 2.43
N TRP A 145 8.31 -13.19 2.54
CA TRP A 145 9.63 -12.89 2.00
C TRP A 145 10.26 -14.17 1.48
N ASN A 146 10.42 -14.26 0.17
CA ASN A 146 11.04 -15.41 -0.50
C ASN A 146 12.47 -15.05 -0.88
N THR A 147 13.40 -15.91 -0.50
CA THR A 147 14.85 -15.72 -0.70
C THR A 147 15.35 -16.21 -2.05
N SER A 148 14.51 -16.97 -2.77
CA SER A 148 14.81 -17.50 -4.11
C SER A 148 13.52 -17.68 -4.87
N ASN A 149 13.29 -16.87 -5.92
CA ASN A 149 12.13 -17.04 -6.79
C ASN A 149 12.46 -16.69 -8.21
N GLU A 150 11.83 -17.40 -9.15
CA GLU A 150 11.80 -16.94 -10.53
C GLU A 150 10.97 -15.67 -10.64
N PRO A 151 11.50 -14.61 -11.32
CA PRO A 151 10.78 -13.36 -11.44
C PRO A 151 9.51 -13.54 -12.27
N LEU A 152 8.35 -13.19 -11.71
CA LEU A 152 7.07 -13.19 -12.41
C LEU A 152 6.97 -12.10 -13.48
N ILE A 153 7.86 -11.10 -13.44
CA ILE A 153 7.89 -10.01 -14.41
C ILE A 153 8.13 -10.46 -15.85
N LYS A 154 8.63 -11.67 -16.05
CA LYS A 154 8.88 -12.27 -17.38
C LYS A 154 7.68 -13.00 -17.97
N LEU A 155 6.63 -13.20 -17.18
CA LEU A 155 5.43 -13.93 -17.60
C LEU A 155 4.53 -13.06 -18.47
N SER A 156 3.71 -13.71 -19.30
CA SER A 156 2.62 -13.01 -19.97
C SER A 156 1.60 -12.49 -18.95
N PHE A 157 0.85 -11.44 -19.29
CA PHE A 157 -0.13 -10.85 -18.37
C PHE A 157 -1.11 -11.87 -17.78
N ARG A 158 -1.59 -12.81 -18.59
CA ARG A 158 -2.50 -13.88 -18.15
C ARG A 158 -1.87 -14.84 -17.15
N GLU A 159 -0.65 -15.26 -17.43
CA GLU A 159 0.09 -16.16 -16.54
C GLU A 159 0.43 -15.45 -15.24
N TRP A 160 0.85 -14.18 -15.34
CA TRP A 160 1.12 -13.34 -14.19
C TRP A 160 -0.11 -13.17 -13.29
N GLU A 161 -1.27 -12.82 -13.87
CA GLU A 161 -2.53 -12.64 -13.14
C GLU A 161 -2.93 -13.94 -12.44
N ALA A 162 -2.88 -15.07 -13.14
CA ALA A 162 -3.17 -16.38 -12.59
C ALA A 162 -2.24 -16.75 -11.42
N GLN A 163 -0.93 -16.43 -11.55
CA GLN A 163 0.05 -16.65 -10.49
C GLN A 163 -0.21 -15.77 -9.26
N MET A 164 -0.60 -14.51 -9.46
CA MET A 164 -0.91 -13.61 -8.35
C MET A 164 -2.16 -14.07 -7.58
N GLN A 165 -3.20 -14.48 -8.30
CA GLN A 165 -4.44 -14.99 -7.73
C GLN A 165 -4.25 -16.32 -6.99
N ALA A 166 -3.53 -17.27 -7.61
CA ALA A 166 -3.29 -18.58 -7.03
C ALA A 166 -2.60 -18.51 -5.66
N ARG A 167 -1.68 -17.57 -5.48
CA ARG A 167 -0.96 -17.40 -4.22
C ARG A 167 -1.86 -16.92 -3.08
N ILE A 168 -2.86 -16.09 -3.34
CA ILE A 168 -3.86 -15.70 -2.33
C ILE A 168 -4.67 -16.92 -1.94
N TYR A 169 -5.16 -17.66 -2.92
CA TYR A 169 -6.01 -18.83 -2.69
C TYR A 169 -5.31 -19.93 -1.89
N LEU A 170 -4.04 -20.19 -2.20
CA LEU A 170 -3.23 -21.14 -1.45
C LEU A 170 -2.95 -20.66 -0.02
N SER A 171 -2.82 -19.34 0.19
CA SER A 171 -2.60 -18.77 1.52
C SER A 171 -3.80 -18.89 2.44
N SER A 172 -5.01 -18.85 1.88
CA SER A 172 -6.28 -18.98 2.63
C SER A 172 -6.62 -20.41 3.04
N GLY A 173 -5.75 -21.38 2.74
CA GLY A 173 -6.00 -22.80 3.05
C GLY A 173 -6.99 -23.46 2.07
N GLY A 174 -7.17 -22.89 0.90
CA GLY A 174 -7.96 -23.46 -0.18
C GLY A 174 -7.40 -24.82 -0.63
N PRO A 175 -8.26 -25.75 -1.12
CA PRO A 175 -7.80 -27.02 -1.67
C PRO A 175 -6.84 -26.74 -2.84
N ASN A 176 -5.82 -27.57 -3.00
CA ASN A 176 -4.78 -27.47 -4.06
C ASN A 176 -5.33 -27.56 -5.51
N THR A 177 -6.54 -27.13 -5.74
CA THR A 177 -7.18 -27.03 -7.04
C THR A 177 -6.93 -25.65 -7.61
N ALA A 178 -6.28 -25.59 -8.76
CA ALA A 178 -6.03 -24.33 -9.47
C ALA A 178 -7.30 -23.48 -9.59
N PRO A 179 -7.22 -22.16 -9.39
CA PRO A 179 -8.36 -21.29 -9.58
C PRO A 179 -8.88 -21.42 -11.01
N ARG A 180 -10.20 -21.55 -11.14
CA ARG A 180 -10.88 -21.62 -12.44
C ARG A 180 -11.06 -20.20 -12.96
N ILE A 181 -10.21 -19.79 -13.89
CA ILE A 181 -10.37 -18.49 -14.55
C ILE A 181 -11.26 -18.70 -15.77
N PRO A 182 -12.40 -18.01 -15.88
CA PRO A 182 -13.23 -18.09 -17.08
C PRO A 182 -12.46 -17.54 -18.29
N ASP A 183 -12.47 -18.28 -19.40
CA ASP A 183 -11.97 -17.76 -20.67
C ASP A 183 -12.91 -16.65 -21.19
N LYS A 184 -12.49 -15.95 -22.28
CA LYS A 184 -13.32 -14.91 -22.91
C LYS A 184 -14.70 -15.41 -23.41
N ALA A 185 -14.92 -16.72 -23.43
CA ALA A 185 -16.16 -17.37 -23.80
C ALA A 185 -16.98 -17.86 -22.59
N GLY A 186 -16.56 -17.55 -21.36
CA GLY A 186 -17.22 -17.98 -20.13
C GLY A 186 -17.04 -19.47 -19.82
N ARG A 187 -16.10 -20.16 -20.48
CA ARG A 187 -15.79 -21.56 -20.21
C ARG A 187 -14.76 -21.63 -19.08
N GLU A 188 -15.04 -22.44 -18.09
CA GLU A 188 -14.10 -22.75 -17.01
C GLU A 188 -12.88 -23.53 -17.57
N ALA A 189 -11.84 -22.81 -17.95
CA ALA A 189 -10.57 -23.44 -18.28
C ALA A 189 -9.85 -23.79 -16.97
N SER A 190 -9.70 -25.06 -16.69
CA SER A 190 -8.77 -25.51 -15.66
C SER A 190 -7.36 -25.19 -16.19
N LEU A 191 -6.80 -24.06 -15.75
CA LEU A 191 -5.39 -23.82 -15.92
C LEU A 191 -4.66 -24.81 -15.00
N THR A 192 -4.17 -25.91 -15.57
CA THR A 192 -3.06 -26.64 -14.98
C THR A 192 -1.89 -25.67 -14.98
N LEU A 193 -1.77 -24.89 -13.88
CA LEU A 193 -0.64 -24.00 -13.68
C LEU A 193 0.60 -24.88 -13.62
N PRO A 194 1.52 -24.76 -14.59
CA PRO A 194 2.78 -25.47 -14.48
C PRO A 194 3.50 -24.87 -13.27
N ASN A 195 3.72 -25.68 -12.25
CA ASN A 195 4.49 -25.35 -11.04
C ASN A 195 4.09 -24.05 -10.28
N VAL A 196 2.87 -23.99 -9.74
CA VAL A 196 2.55 -23.06 -8.63
C VAL A 196 3.29 -23.48 -7.33
N ALA A 197 4.32 -24.25 -7.45
CA ALA A 197 4.92 -25.02 -6.37
C ALA A 197 5.92 -24.24 -5.50
N GLU A 198 6.14 -22.96 -5.71
CA GLU A 198 6.86 -22.22 -4.68
C GLU A 198 5.86 -21.64 -3.67
N SER A 199 5.71 -22.37 -2.57
CA SER A 199 5.00 -21.88 -1.39
C SER A 199 5.59 -20.54 -0.97
N LEU A 200 4.73 -19.55 -0.72
CA LEU A 200 5.16 -18.30 -0.13
C LEU A 200 5.75 -18.59 1.26
N THR A 201 6.95 -18.10 1.51
CA THR A 201 7.59 -18.22 2.83
C THR A 201 7.14 -17.04 3.68
N TYR A 202 6.12 -17.29 4.51
CA TYR A 202 5.48 -16.24 5.28
C TYR A 202 6.32 -15.80 6.47
N LEU A 203 6.39 -14.47 6.67
CA LEU A 203 6.77 -13.83 7.93
C LEU A 203 5.55 -13.74 8.86
N LEU A 204 4.39 -13.48 8.28
CA LEU A 204 3.10 -13.47 8.95
C LEU A 204 2.16 -14.33 8.12
N ALA A 205 1.78 -15.48 8.68
CA ALA A 205 1.01 -16.46 7.95
C ALA A 205 -0.50 -16.37 8.24
N PRO A 206 -1.36 -16.57 7.22
CA PRO A 206 -2.75 -16.93 7.47
C PRO A 206 -2.85 -18.33 8.13
N PRO A 207 -3.98 -18.67 8.81
CA PRO A 207 -5.17 -17.84 8.98
C PRO A 207 -5.04 -16.83 10.13
N ASN A 208 -5.48 -15.62 9.89
CA ASN A 208 -5.60 -14.59 10.92
C ASN A 208 -6.78 -13.66 10.60
N GLN A 209 -7.33 -13.04 11.63
CA GLN A 209 -8.43 -12.11 11.51
C GLN A 209 -8.20 -10.90 12.40
N PHE A 210 -8.43 -9.73 11.84
CA PHE A 210 -8.36 -8.45 12.54
C PHE A 210 -9.74 -7.79 12.49
N SER A 211 -10.18 -7.24 13.60
CA SER A 211 -11.34 -6.36 13.64
C SER A 211 -10.98 -5.03 14.29
N MET A 212 -11.40 -3.95 13.69
CA MET A 212 -11.11 -2.60 14.12
C MET A 212 -12.41 -1.82 14.28
N LYS A 213 -12.65 -1.32 15.46
CA LYS A 213 -13.79 -0.47 15.81
C LYS A 213 -13.29 0.96 15.92
N VAL A 214 -13.80 1.85 15.08
CA VAL A 214 -13.42 3.27 15.07
C VAL A 214 -14.64 4.09 15.41
N THR A 215 -14.57 4.89 16.49
CA THR A 215 -15.57 5.88 16.83
C THR A 215 -14.99 7.25 16.58
N HIS A 216 -15.58 8.01 15.67
CA HIS A 216 -15.21 9.40 15.40
C HIS A 216 -16.27 10.35 15.96
N ARG A 217 -15.86 11.30 16.81
CA ARG A 217 -16.69 12.35 17.40
C ARG A 217 -16.29 13.70 16.84
N GLU A 218 -17.24 14.57 16.58
CA GLU A 218 -16.91 15.93 16.12
C GLU A 218 -16.36 16.80 17.27
N VAL A 219 -16.87 16.60 18.48
CA VAL A 219 -16.45 17.34 19.66
C VAL A 219 -15.60 16.45 20.56
N CYS A 220 -14.45 16.95 20.95
CA CYS A 220 -13.58 16.35 21.95
C CYS A 220 -13.96 16.91 23.33
N THR A 221 -14.06 16.04 24.32
CA THR A 221 -14.20 16.42 25.74
C THR A 221 -13.03 15.82 26.53
N ASP A 222 -12.79 16.29 27.73
CA ASP A 222 -11.70 15.76 28.57
C ASP A 222 -11.82 14.27 28.87
N SER A 223 -13.04 13.73 28.80
CA SER A 223 -13.33 12.30 29.05
C SER A 223 -13.47 11.46 27.77
N GLN A 224 -13.66 12.11 26.60
CA GLN A 224 -13.92 11.42 25.33
C GLN A 224 -13.04 11.97 24.21
N PRO A 225 -12.10 11.17 23.67
CA PRO A 225 -11.24 11.58 22.58
C PRO A 225 -12.05 11.76 21.28
N LYS A 226 -11.54 12.61 20.39
CA LYS A 226 -12.14 12.83 19.08
C LYS A 226 -12.19 11.56 18.23
N VAL A 227 -11.17 10.72 18.36
CA VAL A 227 -11.09 9.42 17.67
C VAL A 227 -10.74 8.36 18.72
N ASP A 228 -11.57 7.35 18.80
CA ASP A 228 -11.35 6.15 19.63
C ASP A 228 -11.20 4.95 18.68
N VAL A 229 -10.08 4.22 18.80
CA VAL A 229 -9.80 3.06 17.97
C VAL A 229 -9.57 1.85 18.86
N LYS A 230 -10.38 0.82 18.68
CA LYS A 230 -10.24 -0.47 19.36
C LYS A 230 -9.98 -1.55 18.33
N MET A 231 -8.81 -2.18 18.42
CA MET A 231 -8.43 -3.27 17.53
C MET A 231 -8.39 -4.59 18.30
N ARG A 232 -8.89 -5.65 17.66
CA ARG A 232 -8.77 -7.03 18.12
C ARG A 232 -8.20 -7.86 16.99
N SER A 233 -7.37 -8.82 17.33
CA SER A 233 -6.86 -9.82 16.39
C SER A 233 -6.96 -11.21 16.99
N THR A 234 -7.04 -12.20 16.14
CA THR A 234 -6.74 -13.59 16.50
C THR A 234 -5.24 -13.74 16.77
N THR A 235 -4.80 -14.95 17.10
CA THR A 235 -3.36 -15.24 17.21
C THR A 235 -2.66 -14.90 15.89
N ILE A 236 -1.57 -14.14 15.97
CA ILE A 236 -0.78 -13.73 14.83
C ILE A 236 0.48 -14.62 14.81
N PRO A 237 0.55 -15.64 13.94
CA PRO A 237 1.77 -16.43 13.79
C PRO A 237 2.82 -15.59 13.05
N PHE A 238 3.94 -15.33 13.68
CA PHE A 238 5.08 -14.65 13.07
C PHE A 238 6.29 -15.58 13.11
N GLU A 239 6.87 -15.85 11.95
CA GLU A 239 8.03 -16.72 11.79
C GLU A 239 9.04 -16.06 10.86
N ILE A 240 10.33 -16.16 11.20
CA ILE A 240 11.41 -15.67 10.35
C ILE A 240 12.52 -16.71 10.30
N HIS A 241 12.89 -17.11 9.11
CA HIS A 241 14.02 -18.02 8.87
C HIS A 241 15.33 -17.25 8.83
N ALA A 242 16.44 -17.94 9.10
CA ALA A 242 17.78 -17.32 9.18
C ALA A 242 18.20 -16.63 7.87
N ASP A 243 17.91 -17.24 6.73
CA ASP A 243 18.18 -16.69 5.40
C ASP A 243 17.32 -15.46 5.07
N GLN A 244 16.04 -15.47 5.45
CA GLN A 244 15.17 -14.29 5.35
C GLN A 244 15.72 -13.14 6.20
N TYR A 245 16.11 -13.42 7.44
CA TYR A 245 16.68 -12.41 8.32
C TYR A 245 17.96 -11.80 7.77
N GLN A 246 18.85 -12.64 7.20
CA GLN A 246 20.08 -12.17 6.57
C GLN A 246 19.79 -11.27 5.37
N GLN A 247 18.87 -11.68 4.48
CA GLN A 247 18.48 -10.86 3.33
C GLN A 247 17.80 -9.55 3.75
N LEU A 248 16.90 -9.58 4.73
CA LEU A 248 16.26 -8.37 5.27
C LEU A 248 17.30 -7.37 5.80
N ASN A 249 18.33 -7.84 6.47
CA ASN A 249 19.43 -7.00 6.94
C ASN A 249 20.22 -6.41 5.77
N LEU A 250 20.54 -7.21 4.75
CA LEU A 250 21.23 -6.72 3.55
C LEU A 250 20.41 -5.64 2.83
N VAL A 251 19.15 -5.91 2.59
CA VAL A 251 18.24 -4.96 1.93
C VAL A 251 18.07 -3.68 2.75
N SER A 252 17.87 -3.81 4.06
CA SER A 252 17.75 -2.65 4.97
C SER A 252 19.02 -1.80 5.00
N ARG A 253 20.19 -2.43 4.90
CA ARG A 253 21.47 -1.74 4.80
C ARG A 253 21.59 -0.97 3.50
N GLU A 254 21.24 -1.59 2.37
CA GLU A 254 21.29 -0.93 1.06
C GLU A 254 20.33 0.26 0.98
N PHE A 255 19.11 0.15 1.51
CA PHE A 255 18.18 1.28 1.59
C PHE A 255 18.74 2.44 2.42
N ARG A 256 19.36 2.16 3.56
CA ARG A 256 20.02 3.20 4.37
C ARG A 256 21.16 3.87 3.60
N ASP A 257 21.95 3.09 2.87
CA ASP A 257 23.04 3.62 2.07
C ASP A 257 22.54 4.47 0.89
N ILE A 258 21.41 4.09 0.26
CA ILE A 258 20.75 4.90 -0.76
C ILE A 258 20.28 6.23 -0.18
N ASP A 259 19.62 6.23 0.97
CA ASP A 259 19.13 7.47 1.60
C ASP A 259 20.29 8.37 2.05
N ARG A 260 21.36 7.78 2.59
CA ARG A 260 22.60 8.49 2.86
C ARG A 260 23.20 9.11 1.60
N ARG A 261 23.30 8.36 0.50
CA ARG A 261 23.79 8.87 -0.79
C ARG A 261 22.91 10.02 -1.31
N LYS A 262 21.58 9.97 -1.16
CA LYS A 262 20.68 11.06 -1.54
C LYS A 262 20.96 12.36 -0.77
N LEU A 263 21.17 12.26 0.55
CA LEU A 263 21.55 13.42 1.37
C LEU A 263 22.88 14.02 0.92
N LEU A 264 23.85 13.17 0.61
CA LEU A 264 25.19 13.59 0.25
C LEU A 264 25.29 14.16 -1.15
N ILE A 265 24.46 13.70 -2.09
CA ILE A 265 24.42 14.19 -3.47
C ILE A 265 24.15 15.70 -3.55
N THR A 266 23.36 16.25 -2.61
CA THR A 266 23.07 17.69 -2.54
C THR A 266 24.32 18.54 -2.26
N HIS A 267 25.31 17.99 -1.56
CA HIS A 267 26.54 18.68 -1.18
C HIS A 267 27.73 18.33 -2.10
N ARG A 268 27.50 17.45 -3.09
CA ARG A 268 28.55 17.01 -4.01
C ARG A 268 29.04 18.17 -4.89
N PRO A 269 30.37 18.42 -4.96
CA PRO A 269 30.93 19.44 -5.85
C PRO A 269 30.57 19.18 -7.31
N LYS A 270 30.22 20.25 -8.05
CA LYS A 270 29.90 20.16 -9.49
C LYS A 270 31.15 20.00 -10.37
N SER A 271 32.31 20.41 -9.86
CA SER A 271 33.59 20.32 -10.52
C SER A 271 34.21 18.93 -10.36
N ARG A 272 35.11 18.55 -11.28
CA ARG A 272 35.86 17.29 -11.14
C ARG A 272 36.88 17.41 -10.00
N PRO A 273 37.25 16.27 -9.33
CA PRO A 273 38.23 16.26 -8.23
C PRO A 273 39.58 16.86 -8.61
N THR A 274 40.00 16.71 -9.89
CA THR A 274 41.22 17.25 -10.44
C THR A 274 41.19 18.77 -10.59
N VAL A 275 39.99 19.38 -10.70
CA VAL A 275 39.80 20.83 -10.89
C VAL A 275 39.65 21.54 -9.55
N SER A 276 38.94 20.95 -8.61
CA SER A 276 38.66 21.55 -7.29
C SER A 276 38.89 20.52 -6.18
N PRO A 277 40.12 20.09 -5.95
CA PRO A 277 40.41 19.05 -4.95
C PRO A 277 40.03 19.49 -3.54
N ARG A 278 40.13 20.75 -3.19
CA ARG A 278 39.76 21.28 -1.87
C ARG A 278 38.27 21.12 -1.58
N GLU A 279 37.40 21.38 -2.54
CA GLU A 279 35.93 21.20 -2.38
C GLU A 279 35.59 19.70 -2.19
N TRP A 280 36.29 18.81 -2.91
CA TRP A 280 36.12 17.37 -2.76
C TRP A 280 36.62 16.84 -1.40
N TRP A 281 37.67 17.41 -0.89
CA TRP A 281 38.13 17.09 0.49
C TRP A 281 37.11 17.58 1.52
N HIS A 282 36.60 18.80 1.40
CA HIS A 282 35.53 19.26 2.28
C HIS A 282 34.29 18.36 2.21
N TYR A 283 33.90 17.98 1.00
CA TYR A 283 32.80 17.03 0.81
C TYR A 283 33.08 15.67 1.47
N ALA A 284 34.28 15.14 1.36
CA ALA A 284 34.67 13.86 1.97
C ALA A 284 34.73 13.91 3.51
N PHE A 285 35.06 15.05 4.10
CA PHE A 285 35.09 15.24 5.54
C PHE A 285 33.68 15.43 6.16
N HIS A 286 32.71 15.85 5.37
CA HIS A 286 31.30 15.98 5.79
C HIS A 286 30.47 14.72 5.55
N LEU A 287 31.05 13.69 4.93
CA LEU A 287 30.50 12.36 4.77
C LEU A 287 30.61 11.54 6.04
#